data_7e6a60781fb4d77650f64cda49d09387
#
_entry.id   7e6a60781fb4d77650f64cda49d09387
#
_cell.length_a   1.000
_cell.length_b   1.000
_cell.length_c   1.000
_cell.angle_alpha   90.00
_cell.angle_beta   90.00
_cell.angle_gamma   90.00
#
_symmetry.space_group_name_H-M   'P 1'
#
loop_
_entity.id
_entity.type
_entity.pdbx_description
1 polymer ?
#
loop_
_entity_poly.entity_id
_entity_poly.type
_entity_poly.pdbx_seq_one_letter_code
_entity_poly.pdbx_strand_id
1 'polypeptide(L)'
;LALRFDRTNGDFAVWAYEQHKLPISPLHYMRILGDEHAELERMGDAFAGLPDWRPQIVRRAAELKAELGRLALDDAAVQQAIDAVVSRLNDNPAMLDALIRDQHWRAAHFRVAADDINYRRFFDINDLAGLRMELPELFEHAHSLVLRLLNEGTLDGLRIDHVDGLLDPKAYLERLRRESEMLAQLIEAT
;
A
#
# COMPACT_ATOMS: atom_id res chain seq x y z
N LEU A 1 14.13 -11.53 12.73
CA LEU A 1 13.25 -10.38 12.43
C LEU A 1 13.51 -9.30 13.48
N ALA A 2 13.53 -8.04 13.05
CA ALA A 2 13.70 -6.91 13.96
C ALA A 2 12.79 -5.76 13.54
N LEU A 3 12.02 -5.21 14.48
CA LEU A 3 11.29 -3.97 14.28
C LEU A 3 12.28 -2.80 14.29
N ARG A 4 12.12 -1.87 13.35
CA ARG A 4 12.90 -0.63 13.29
C ARG A 4 12.00 0.55 13.01
N PHE A 5 12.40 1.72 13.51
CA PHE A 5 11.78 2.99 13.20
C PHE A 5 12.69 3.82 12.30
N ASP A 6 12.12 4.30 11.18
CA ASP A 6 12.78 5.27 10.31
C ASP A 6 12.27 6.67 10.63
N ARG A 7 13.03 7.42 11.41
CA ARG A 7 12.67 8.80 11.82
C ARG A 7 12.56 9.78 10.66
N THR A 8 13.20 9.49 9.52
CA THR A 8 13.13 10.37 8.35
C THR A 8 11.74 10.35 7.73
N ASN A 9 11.13 9.16 7.69
CA ASN A 9 9.82 8.95 7.07
C ASN A 9 8.69 8.72 8.10
N GLY A 10 9.03 8.58 9.41
CA GLY A 10 8.08 8.20 10.46
C GLY A 10 7.52 6.78 10.29
N ASP A 11 8.29 5.89 9.66
CA ASP A 11 7.87 4.54 9.32
C ASP A 11 8.34 3.51 10.34
N PHE A 12 7.42 2.62 10.78
CA PHE A 12 7.80 1.35 11.38
C PHE A 12 7.84 0.25 10.33
N ALA A 13 8.88 -0.59 10.40
CA ALA A 13 9.01 -1.76 9.55
C ALA A 13 9.71 -2.90 10.29
N VAL A 14 9.32 -4.13 9.96
CA VAL A 14 10.07 -5.32 10.37
C VAL A 14 11.11 -5.63 9.31
N TRP A 15 12.36 -5.79 9.72
CA TRP A 15 13.45 -6.16 8.84
C TRP A 15 13.79 -7.64 8.99
N ALA A 16 13.85 -8.35 7.86
CA ALA A 16 14.32 -9.71 7.78
C ALA A 16 15.70 -9.75 7.12
N TYR A 17 16.67 -10.38 7.80
CA TYR A 17 18.06 -10.54 7.34
C TYR A 17 18.74 -9.23 6.93
N GLU A 18 18.29 -8.10 7.48
CA GLU A 18 18.76 -6.75 7.15
C GLU A 18 18.58 -6.31 5.68
N GLN A 19 17.94 -7.13 4.87
CA GLN A 19 17.76 -6.92 3.44
C GLN A 19 16.30 -6.66 3.05
N HIS A 20 15.35 -7.29 3.74
CA HIS A 20 13.93 -7.21 3.39
C HIS A 20 13.18 -6.33 4.39
N LYS A 21 12.70 -5.18 3.91
CA LYS A 21 11.87 -4.26 4.67
C LYS A 21 10.40 -4.65 4.50
N LEU A 22 9.75 -5.07 5.58
CA LEU A 22 8.34 -5.45 5.63
C LEU A 22 7.57 -4.34 6.38
N PRO A 23 6.69 -3.58 5.72
CA PRO A 23 6.06 -2.40 6.33
C PRO A 23 5.05 -2.81 7.40
N ILE A 24 5.00 -2.07 8.50
CA ILE A 24 3.90 -2.15 9.46
C ILE A 24 2.76 -1.24 9.02
N SER A 25 1.54 -1.74 9.07
CA SER A 25 0.34 -0.95 8.78
C SER A 25 0.21 0.22 9.78
N PRO A 26 -0.02 1.46 9.33
CA PRO A 26 -0.26 2.59 10.21
C PRO A 26 -1.41 2.38 11.20
N LEU A 27 -2.40 1.57 10.86
CA LEU A 27 -3.51 1.19 11.76
C LEU A 27 -3.03 0.48 13.03
N HIS A 28 -1.81 -0.06 13.02
CA HIS A 28 -1.23 -0.77 14.17
C HIS A 28 -0.17 0.05 14.93
N TYR A 29 0.06 1.31 14.54
CA TYR A 29 1.07 2.14 15.20
C TYR A 29 0.72 2.45 16.66
N MET A 30 -0.56 2.57 17.01
CA MET A 30 -1.00 2.70 18.40
C MET A 30 -0.46 1.58 19.29
N ARG A 31 -0.41 0.34 18.79
CA ARG A 31 0.11 -0.82 19.56
C ARG A 31 1.62 -0.75 19.79
N ILE A 32 2.33 -0.02 18.94
CA ILE A 32 3.77 0.19 19.08
C ILE A 32 4.04 1.37 20.00
N LEU A 33 3.39 2.51 19.75
CA LEU A 33 3.69 3.77 20.42
C LEU A 33 3.34 3.76 21.91
N GLY A 34 2.28 3.02 22.31
CA GLY A 34 1.90 2.89 23.72
C GLY A 34 1.48 4.23 24.35
N ASP A 35 1.49 4.26 25.69
CA ASP A 35 1.04 5.36 26.53
C ASP A 35 2.15 5.92 27.45
N GLU A 36 3.39 5.51 27.23
CA GLU A 36 4.54 5.87 28.08
C GLU A 36 5.02 7.33 27.88
N HIS A 37 4.59 7.98 26.79
CA HIS A 37 4.91 9.37 26.48
C HIS A 37 3.71 10.07 25.85
N ALA A 38 3.30 11.25 26.39
CA ALA A 38 2.08 11.95 26.01
C ALA A 38 1.97 12.23 24.49
N GLU A 39 3.08 12.61 23.84
CA GLU A 39 3.08 12.82 22.37
C GLU A 39 2.94 11.52 21.60
N LEU A 40 3.49 10.40 22.09
CA LEU A 40 3.34 9.09 21.45
C LEU A 40 1.93 8.54 21.63
N GLU A 41 1.32 8.72 22.80
CA GLU A 41 -0.10 8.40 23.06
C GLU A 41 -1.00 9.18 22.08
N ARG A 42 -0.83 10.51 22.01
CA ARG A 42 -1.56 11.37 21.07
C ARG A 42 -1.41 10.90 19.61
N MET A 43 -0.20 10.56 19.19
CA MET A 43 0.06 10.05 17.86
C MET A 43 -0.58 8.66 17.65
N GLY A 44 -0.53 7.79 18.66
CA GLY A 44 -1.17 6.49 18.65
C GLY A 44 -2.68 6.60 18.43
N ASP A 45 -3.34 7.50 19.17
CA ASP A 45 -4.78 7.79 19.01
C ASP A 45 -5.11 8.33 17.62
N ALA A 46 -4.26 9.21 17.08
CA ALA A 46 -4.44 9.75 15.73
C ALA A 46 -4.34 8.65 14.65
N PHE A 47 -3.43 7.69 14.81
CA PHE A 47 -3.34 6.52 13.91
C PHE A 47 -4.51 5.56 14.11
N ALA A 48 -4.96 5.33 15.35
CA ALA A 48 -6.12 4.49 15.65
C ALA A 48 -7.43 5.07 15.10
N GLY A 49 -7.51 6.39 14.98
CA GLY A 49 -8.64 7.11 14.37
C GLY A 49 -8.70 7.02 12.84
N LEU A 50 -7.72 6.42 12.19
CA LEU A 50 -7.78 6.18 10.75
C LEU A 50 -8.89 5.15 10.44
N PRO A 51 -9.74 5.38 9.43
CA PRO A 51 -10.72 4.38 9.00
C PRO A 51 -10.02 3.15 8.41
N ASP A 52 -10.79 2.10 8.13
CA ASP A 52 -10.28 0.93 7.41
C ASP A 52 -9.49 1.35 6.17
N TRP A 53 -8.42 0.59 5.88
CA TRP A 53 -7.49 0.93 4.80
C TRP A 53 -8.22 1.11 3.47
N ARG A 54 -8.23 2.35 2.96
CA ARG A 54 -8.80 2.77 1.68
C ARG A 54 -7.84 3.78 1.02
N PRO A 55 -7.90 3.96 -0.30
CA PRO A 55 -7.02 4.91 -0.99
C PRO A 55 -7.03 6.33 -0.38
N GLN A 56 -8.18 6.78 0.13
CA GLN A 56 -8.34 8.12 0.70
C GLN A 56 -7.53 8.35 1.97
N ILE A 57 -7.24 7.30 2.75
CA ILE A 57 -6.47 7.45 3.99
C ILE A 57 -4.96 7.43 3.77
N VAL A 58 -4.49 7.05 2.59
CA VAL A 58 -3.05 7.01 2.27
C VAL A 58 -2.39 8.36 2.55
N ARG A 59 -3.02 9.44 2.10
CA ARG A 59 -2.53 10.79 2.34
C ARG A 59 -2.52 11.13 3.83
N ARG A 60 -3.61 10.85 4.55
CA ARG A 60 -3.68 11.14 5.98
C ARG A 60 -2.68 10.32 6.80
N ALA A 61 -2.50 9.06 6.47
CA ALA A 61 -1.47 8.21 7.08
C ALA A 61 -0.05 8.75 6.80
N ALA A 62 0.21 9.23 5.58
CA ALA A 62 1.50 9.83 5.23
C ALA A 62 1.76 11.14 6.02
N GLU A 63 0.74 11.98 6.21
CA GLU A 63 0.82 13.20 7.03
C GLU A 63 1.17 12.86 8.49
N LEU A 64 0.47 11.87 9.09
CA LEU A 64 0.74 11.43 10.46
C LEU A 64 2.14 10.82 10.61
N LYS A 65 2.60 10.04 9.65
CA LYS A 65 3.97 9.52 9.65
C LYS A 65 5.00 10.65 9.60
N ALA A 66 4.81 11.62 8.71
CA ALA A 66 5.69 12.78 8.61
C ALA A 66 5.68 13.60 9.91
N GLU A 67 4.54 13.71 10.60
CA GLU A 67 4.45 14.35 11.91
C GLU A 67 5.24 13.57 12.97
N LEU A 68 5.05 12.25 13.06
CA LEU A 68 5.78 11.38 13.98
C LEU A 68 7.30 11.45 13.74
N GLY A 69 7.74 11.43 12.48
CA GLY A 69 9.14 11.58 12.12
C GLY A 69 9.73 12.92 12.58
N ARG A 70 9.00 14.02 12.38
CA ARG A 70 9.43 15.36 12.87
C ARG A 70 9.51 15.40 14.39
N LEU A 71 8.52 14.90 15.12
CA LEU A 71 8.55 14.82 16.57
C LEU A 71 9.79 14.06 17.06
N ALA A 72 10.11 12.95 16.46
CA ALA A 72 11.30 12.15 16.80
C ALA A 72 12.63 12.86 16.45
N LEU A 73 12.64 13.73 15.46
CA LEU A 73 13.83 14.53 15.10
C LEU A 73 14.01 15.76 16.01
N ASP A 74 12.91 16.40 16.41
CA ASP A 74 12.89 17.67 17.12
C ASP A 74 12.97 17.47 18.64
N ASP A 75 12.52 16.33 19.17
CA ASP A 75 12.48 16.03 20.60
C ASP A 75 13.22 14.72 20.93
N ALA A 76 14.35 14.86 21.62
CA ALA A 76 15.16 13.72 22.04
C ALA A 76 14.43 12.78 23.03
N ALA A 77 13.50 13.29 23.84
CA ALA A 77 12.71 12.43 24.75
C ALA A 77 11.71 11.57 23.96
N VAL A 78 11.07 12.11 22.93
CA VAL A 78 10.23 11.33 22.01
C VAL A 78 11.05 10.26 21.30
N GLN A 79 12.23 10.60 20.80
CA GLN A 79 13.10 9.61 20.14
C GLN A 79 13.49 8.50 21.10
N GLN A 80 13.91 8.83 22.33
CA GLN A 80 14.27 7.84 23.34
C GLN A 80 13.07 6.93 23.72
N ALA A 81 11.87 7.49 23.82
CA ALA A 81 10.67 6.72 24.08
C ALA A 81 10.37 5.74 22.93
N ILE A 82 10.53 6.16 21.68
CA ILE A 82 10.38 5.27 20.49
C ILE A 82 11.44 4.16 20.53
N ASP A 83 12.70 4.49 20.80
CA ASP A 83 13.79 3.52 20.87
C ASP A 83 13.54 2.48 21.97
N ALA A 84 13.03 2.91 23.13
CA ALA A 84 12.68 2.02 24.24
C ALA A 84 11.54 1.05 23.86
N VAL A 85 10.51 1.54 23.19
CA VAL A 85 9.40 0.69 22.72
C VAL A 85 9.87 -0.30 21.66
N VAL A 86 10.68 0.13 20.71
CA VAL A 86 11.25 -0.72 19.65
C VAL A 86 12.13 -1.80 20.26
N SER A 87 13.00 -1.44 21.26
CA SER A 87 13.81 -2.42 21.98
C SER A 87 12.98 -3.44 22.71
N ARG A 88 11.96 -2.99 23.47
CA ARG A 88 11.05 -3.87 24.22
C ARG A 88 10.34 -4.89 23.31
N LEU A 89 9.88 -4.46 22.12
CA LEU A 89 9.24 -5.35 21.16
C LEU A 89 10.23 -6.35 20.56
N ASN A 90 11.45 -5.92 20.27
CA ASN A 90 12.50 -6.80 19.76
C ASN A 90 12.99 -7.81 20.79
N ASP A 91 13.01 -7.43 22.07
CA ASP A 91 13.43 -8.30 23.18
C ASP A 91 12.33 -9.30 23.58
N ASN A 92 11.11 -9.11 23.06
CA ASN A 92 9.98 -10.01 23.34
C ASN A 92 9.44 -10.63 22.03
N PRO A 93 9.95 -11.83 21.64
CA PRO A 93 9.53 -12.50 20.41
C PRO A 93 8.03 -12.75 20.30
N ALA A 94 7.33 -12.98 21.41
CA ALA A 94 5.90 -13.22 21.41
C ALA A 94 5.08 -11.95 21.05
N MET A 95 5.53 -10.79 21.56
CA MET A 95 4.90 -9.50 21.23
C MET A 95 5.16 -9.11 19.78
N LEU A 96 6.39 -9.32 19.31
CA LEU A 96 6.75 -9.04 17.91
C LEU A 96 5.99 -9.98 16.94
N ASP A 97 5.88 -11.26 17.26
CA ASP A 97 5.11 -12.23 16.48
C ASP A 97 3.62 -11.86 16.43
N ALA A 98 3.03 -11.44 17.55
CA ALA A 98 1.66 -10.97 17.59
C ALA A 98 1.43 -9.72 16.69
N LEU A 99 2.37 -8.77 16.70
CA LEU A 99 2.31 -7.61 15.82
C LEU A 99 2.42 -8.01 14.34
N ILE A 100 3.30 -8.95 14.02
CA ILE A 100 3.51 -9.46 12.65
C ILE A 100 2.28 -10.20 12.13
N ARG A 101 1.63 -11.01 12.96
CA ARG A 101 0.43 -11.78 12.56
C ARG A 101 -0.77 -10.94 12.18
N ASP A 102 -0.85 -9.73 12.71
CA ASP A 102 -1.94 -8.80 12.41
C ASP A 102 -1.71 -8.00 11.11
N GLN A 103 -0.55 -8.17 10.46
CA GLN A 103 -0.29 -7.47 9.21
C GLN A 103 -1.02 -8.11 8.03
N HIS A 104 -1.21 -7.33 6.95
CA HIS A 104 -1.81 -7.81 5.69
C HIS A 104 -0.84 -8.63 4.83
N TRP A 105 0.37 -8.86 5.30
CA TRP A 105 1.39 -9.69 4.68
C TRP A 105 1.86 -10.79 5.63
N ARG A 106 2.40 -11.87 5.07
CA ARG A 106 3.01 -12.95 5.84
C ARG A 106 4.45 -13.17 5.37
N ALA A 107 5.39 -13.09 6.31
CA ALA A 107 6.76 -13.49 6.01
C ALA A 107 6.80 -15.02 5.79
N ALA A 108 7.16 -15.44 4.59
CA ALA A 108 7.21 -16.83 4.20
C ALA A 108 8.46 -17.12 3.35
N HIS A 109 8.89 -18.36 3.34
CA HIS A 109 10.00 -18.76 2.47
C HIS A 109 9.58 -18.72 1.00
N PHE A 110 10.46 -18.27 0.10
CA PHE A 110 10.13 -18.06 -1.31
C PHE A 110 9.54 -19.31 -2.02
N ARG A 111 9.86 -20.51 -1.54
CA ARG A 111 9.36 -21.78 -2.12
C ARG A 111 7.86 -21.99 -1.95
N VAL A 112 7.24 -21.34 -0.95
CA VAL A 112 5.78 -21.39 -0.77
C VAL A 112 5.03 -20.37 -1.61
N ALA A 113 5.74 -19.52 -2.32
CA ALA A 113 5.12 -18.46 -3.12
C ALA A 113 4.16 -19.00 -4.19
N ALA A 114 4.48 -20.14 -4.80
CA ALA A 114 3.63 -20.75 -5.84
C ALA A 114 2.23 -21.13 -5.31
N ASP A 115 2.16 -21.57 -4.04
CA ASP A 115 0.93 -22.08 -3.43
C ASP A 115 0.21 -21.02 -2.57
N ASP A 116 0.96 -20.07 -2.01
CA ASP A 116 0.48 -19.11 -0.97
C ASP A 116 0.30 -17.67 -1.47
N ILE A 117 0.72 -17.34 -2.70
CA ILE A 117 0.50 -15.99 -3.25
C ILE A 117 -1.01 -15.74 -3.39
N ASN A 118 -1.48 -14.68 -2.72
CA ASN A 118 -2.88 -14.28 -2.68
C ASN A 118 -3.17 -12.99 -3.50
N TYR A 119 -2.27 -12.61 -4.39
CA TYR A 119 -2.46 -11.52 -5.33
C TYR A 119 -2.27 -11.99 -6.77
N ARG A 120 -2.93 -11.30 -7.70
CA ARG A 120 -2.79 -11.57 -9.13
C ARG A 120 -1.43 -11.06 -9.61
N ARG A 121 -0.75 -11.83 -10.45
CA ARG A 121 0.55 -11.48 -11.02
C ARG A 121 0.42 -11.25 -12.52
N PHE A 122 1.30 -10.42 -13.07
CA PHE A 122 1.53 -10.38 -14.50
C PHE A 122 2.44 -11.57 -14.86
N PHE A 123 1.90 -12.52 -15.60
CA PHE A 123 2.46 -13.87 -15.75
C PHE A 123 2.77 -14.51 -14.38
N ASP A 124 3.93 -15.12 -14.22
CA ASP A 124 4.41 -15.71 -12.97
C ASP A 124 5.48 -14.84 -12.26
N ILE A 125 5.52 -13.54 -12.56
CA ILE A 125 6.52 -12.62 -12.02
C ILE A 125 6.03 -12.08 -10.67
N ASN A 126 6.68 -12.48 -9.58
CA ASN A 126 6.27 -12.10 -8.22
C ASN A 126 6.31 -10.59 -7.96
N ASP A 127 7.20 -9.87 -8.63
CA ASP A 127 7.38 -8.42 -8.45
C ASP A 127 6.39 -7.58 -9.27
N LEU A 128 5.57 -8.21 -10.11
CA LEU A 128 4.59 -7.55 -10.97
C LEU A 128 3.15 -7.91 -10.54
N ALA A 129 2.59 -7.13 -9.63
CA ALA A 129 1.20 -7.30 -9.22
C ALA A 129 0.22 -6.88 -10.32
N GLY A 130 -0.74 -7.74 -10.63
CA GLY A 130 -1.83 -7.45 -11.57
C GLY A 130 -2.89 -6.57 -10.92
N LEU A 131 -3.32 -5.53 -11.64
CA LEU A 131 -4.37 -4.62 -11.16
C LEU A 131 -5.77 -5.26 -11.28
N ARG A 132 -6.66 -4.90 -10.37
CA ARG A 132 -8.05 -5.36 -10.34
C ARG A 132 -8.92 -4.55 -11.31
N MET A 133 -8.74 -4.76 -12.61
CA MET A 133 -9.45 -4.00 -13.67
C MET A 133 -10.97 -4.19 -13.67
N GLU A 134 -11.47 -5.17 -12.94
CA GLU A 134 -12.89 -5.37 -12.68
C GLU A 134 -13.51 -4.27 -11.80
N LEU A 135 -12.69 -3.49 -11.06
CA LEU A 135 -13.15 -2.33 -10.30
C LEU A 135 -13.30 -1.11 -11.22
N PRO A 136 -14.51 -0.52 -11.31
CA PRO A 136 -14.76 0.59 -12.22
C PRO A 136 -13.83 1.78 -12.04
N GLU A 137 -13.64 2.20 -10.79
CA GLU A 137 -12.80 3.35 -10.43
C GLU A 137 -11.32 3.12 -10.80
N LEU A 138 -10.83 1.89 -10.65
CA LEU A 138 -9.47 1.54 -11.00
C LEU A 138 -9.28 1.48 -12.52
N PHE A 139 -10.26 0.92 -13.23
CA PHE A 139 -10.27 0.91 -14.69
C PHE A 139 -10.21 2.33 -15.25
N GLU A 140 -11.08 3.23 -14.80
CA GLU A 140 -11.15 4.63 -15.23
C GLU A 140 -9.83 5.35 -14.95
N HIS A 141 -9.27 5.19 -13.76
CA HIS A 141 -8.00 5.80 -13.40
C HIS A 141 -6.86 5.29 -14.28
N ALA A 142 -6.76 3.98 -14.46
CA ALA A 142 -5.66 3.36 -15.23
C ALA A 142 -5.73 3.68 -16.73
N HIS A 143 -6.94 3.88 -17.28
CA HIS A 143 -7.12 4.13 -18.71
C HIS A 143 -7.31 5.61 -19.07
N SER A 144 -7.41 6.50 -18.09
CA SER A 144 -7.69 7.93 -18.31
C SER A 144 -6.79 8.59 -19.35
N LEU A 145 -5.49 8.31 -19.33
CA LEU A 145 -4.53 8.85 -20.29
C LEU A 145 -4.74 8.27 -21.70
N VAL A 146 -4.82 6.93 -21.81
CA VAL A 146 -4.89 6.28 -23.12
C VAL A 146 -6.22 6.55 -23.82
N LEU A 147 -7.32 6.59 -23.07
CA LEU A 147 -8.64 6.97 -23.61
C LEU A 147 -8.66 8.42 -24.08
N ARG A 148 -8.02 9.33 -23.34
CA ARG A 148 -7.86 10.72 -23.78
C ARG A 148 -7.09 10.81 -25.10
N LEU A 149 -5.95 10.12 -25.22
CA LEU A 149 -5.10 10.15 -26.43
C LEU A 149 -5.79 9.52 -27.65
N LEU A 150 -6.62 8.47 -27.44
CA LEU A 150 -7.50 7.93 -28.49
C LEU A 150 -8.51 8.99 -28.96
N ASN A 151 -9.13 9.65 -27.98
CA ASN A 151 -10.15 10.68 -28.24
C ASN A 151 -9.59 11.89 -29.00
N GLU A 152 -8.35 12.28 -28.70
CA GLU A 152 -7.64 13.37 -29.37
C GLU A 152 -7.12 12.97 -30.78
N GLY A 153 -7.32 11.70 -31.19
CA GLY A 153 -6.80 11.17 -32.45
C GLY A 153 -5.26 11.04 -32.48
N THR A 154 -4.62 11.09 -31.32
CA THR A 154 -3.17 10.91 -31.17
C THR A 154 -2.77 9.45 -31.29
N LEU A 155 -3.68 8.55 -30.92
CA LEU A 155 -3.52 7.09 -31.06
C LEU A 155 -4.64 6.54 -31.95
N ASP A 156 -4.27 5.63 -32.86
CA ASP A 156 -5.21 4.92 -33.75
C ASP A 156 -5.74 3.62 -33.14
N GLY A 157 -5.16 3.15 -32.06
CA GLY A 157 -5.57 1.91 -31.40
C GLY A 157 -4.70 1.55 -30.22
N LEU A 158 -5.10 0.50 -29.50
CA LEU A 158 -4.42 -0.03 -28.33
C LEU A 158 -4.05 -1.50 -28.55
N ARG A 159 -2.89 -1.87 -28.09
CA ARG A 159 -2.51 -3.26 -27.88
C ARG A 159 -2.44 -3.51 -26.39
N ILE A 160 -3.29 -4.44 -25.92
CA ILE A 160 -3.32 -4.85 -24.51
C ILE A 160 -2.60 -6.19 -24.37
N ASP A 161 -1.66 -6.25 -23.46
CA ASP A 161 -0.91 -7.46 -23.18
C ASP A 161 -1.47 -8.19 -21.97
N HIS A 162 -1.38 -9.51 -21.97
CA HIS A 162 -1.76 -10.40 -20.86
C HIS A 162 -3.21 -10.22 -20.35
N VAL A 163 -4.17 -10.04 -21.24
CA VAL A 163 -5.59 -9.93 -20.87
C VAL A 163 -6.16 -11.20 -20.23
N ASP A 164 -5.59 -12.35 -20.57
CA ASP A 164 -5.94 -13.67 -20.00
C ASP A 164 -5.65 -13.76 -18.49
N GLY A 165 -4.75 -12.92 -17.97
CA GLY A 165 -4.49 -12.77 -16.53
C GLY A 165 -5.55 -11.98 -15.75
N LEU A 166 -6.55 -11.39 -16.41
CA LEU A 166 -7.63 -10.65 -15.78
C LEU A 166 -8.73 -11.58 -15.23
N LEU A 167 -9.57 -11.07 -14.32
CA LEU A 167 -10.70 -11.82 -13.77
C LEU A 167 -11.72 -12.17 -14.87
N ASP A 168 -12.05 -11.21 -15.73
CA ASP A 168 -12.95 -11.37 -16.88
C ASP A 168 -12.37 -10.61 -18.08
N PRO A 169 -11.55 -11.28 -18.90
CA PRO A 169 -10.94 -10.68 -20.08
C PRO A 169 -11.95 -10.12 -21.08
N LYS A 170 -13.07 -10.82 -21.24
CA LYS A 170 -14.13 -10.43 -22.19
C LYS A 170 -14.81 -9.14 -21.74
N ALA A 171 -15.26 -9.08 -20.51
CA ALA A 171 -15.88 -7.88 -19.94
C ALA A 171 -14.94 -6.68 -19.97
N TYR A 172 -13.64 -6.89 -19.70
CA TYR A 172 -12.62 -5.85 -19.81
C TYR A 172 -12.51 -5.27 -21.23
N LEU A 173 -12.37 -6.13 -22.25
CA LEU A 173 -12.22 -5.70 -23.64
C LEU A 173 -13.51 -5.05 -24.16
N GLU A 174 -14.67 -5.56 -23.80
CA GLU A 174 -15.97 -4.96 -24.13
C GLU A 174 -16.14 -3.56 -23.50
N ARG A 175 -15.69 -3.40 -22.26
CA ARG A 175 -15.69 -2.10 -21.59
C ARG A 175 -14.74 -1.13 -22.28
N LEU A 176 -13.51 -1.54 -22.52
CA LEU A 176 -12.50 -0.70 -23.18
C LEU A 176 -13.00 -0.21 -24.55
N ARG A 177 -13.64 -1.08 -25.32
CA ARG A 177 -14.25 -0.74 -26.61
C ARG A 177 -15.37 0.28 -26.46
N ARG A 178 -16.32 0.07 -25.54
CA ARG A 178 -17.43 1.01 -25.31
C ARG A 178 -16.94 2.40 -24.91
N GLU A 179 -15.99 2.48 -24.00
CA GLU A 179 -15.42 3.74 -23.53
C GLU A 179 -14.72 4.51 -24.69
N SER A 180 -14.01 3.80 -25.55
CA SER A 180 -13.37 4.42 -26.71
C SER A 180 -14.38 4.87 -27.79
N GLU A 181 -15.44 4.09 -28.07
CA GLU A 181 -16.49 4.43 -29.04
C GLU A 181 -17.39 5.58 -28.55
N MET A 182 -17.73 5.63 -27.26
CA MET A 182 -18.49 6.74 -26.67
C MET A 182 -17.76 8.08 -26.79
N LEU A 183 -16.45 8.07 -26.60
CA LEU A 183 -15.64 9.26 -26.71
C LEU A 183 -15.56 9.75 -28.17
N ALA A 184 -15.44 8.86 -29.16
CA ALA A 184 -15.46 9.21 -30.57
C ALA A 184 -16.79 9.86 -31.00
N GLN A 185 -17.91 9.35 -30.52
CA GLN A 185 -19.24 9.93 -30.82
C GLN A 185 -19.48 11.32 -30.24
N LEU A 186 -18.88 11.64 -29.09
CA LEU A 186 -18.96 12.96 -28.47
C LEU A 186 -18.23 14.04 -29.28
N ILE A 187 -17.17 13.66 -30.00
CA ILE A 187 -16.43 14.60 -30.87
C ILE A 187 -17.19 14.90 -32.18
N GLU A 188 -17.82 13.90 -32.78
CA GLU A 188 -18.61 14.07 -33.99
C GLU A 188 -19.86 14.95 -33.77
N ALA A 189 -20.30 15.09 -32.52
CA ALA A 189 -21.48 15.86 -32.13
C ALA A 189 -21.18 17.31 -31.69
N THR A 190 -19.90 17.74 -31.69
CA THR A 190 -19.44 19.07 -31.26
C THR A 190 -18.89 19.85 -32.45
#